data_f35f8200c82fe198a696e4bb1312d937
#
_entry.id   f35f8200c82fe198a696e4bb1312d937
#
_cell.length_a   1.000
_cell.length_b   1.000
_cell.length_c   1.000
_cell.angle_alpha   90.00
_cell.angle_beta   90.00
_cell.angle_gamma   90.00
#
_symmetry.space_group_name_H-M   'P 1'
#
loop_
_entity.id
_entity.type
_entity.pdbx_description
1 polymer ?
#
loop_
_entity_poly.entity_id
_entity_poly.type
_entity_poly.pdbx_seq_one_letter_code
_entity_poly.pdbx_strand_id
1 'polypeptide(L)' 'MPGKYKSLYQYLENRYANRVVLTFAQIEDLLGFTLPDSARVHQEWWANEDPNDTRHLHSRSWTLASRTATPNLQAQTVVF' A
#
# COMPACT_ATOMS: atom_id res chain seq x y z
N MET A 1 -8.63 4.15 -10.47
CA MET A 1 -7.16 3.91 -10.55
C MET A 1 -6.89 2.70 -11.40
N PRO A 2 -6.25 2.86 -12.54
CA PRO A 2 -5.85 1.72 -13.35
C PRO A 2 -4.55 1.11 -12.81
N GLY A 3 -4.25 -0.13 -13.21
CA GLY A 3 -2.99 -0.78 -12.90
C GLY A 3 -3.11 -1.91 -11.89
N LYS A 4 -1.97 -2.56 -11.63
CA LYS A 4 -1.94 -3.79 -10.82
C LYS A 4 -2.17 -3.55 -9.33
N TYR A 5 -2.08 -2.31 -8.86
CA TYR A 5 -2.33 -1.96 -7.45
C TYR A 5 -3.76 -1.52 -7.18
N LYS A 6 -4.64 -1.59 -8.18
CA LYS A 6 -6.02 -1.15 -8.07
C LYS A 6 -6.80 -1.89 -6.96
N SER A 7 -6.54 -3.17 -6.78
CA SER A 7 -7.25 -3.97 -5.77
C SER A 7 -6.98 -3.46 -4.36
N LEU A 8 -5.75 -3.05 -4.08
CA LEU A 8 -5.40 -2.48 -2.78
C LEU A 8 -6.11 -1.14 -2.58
N TYR A 9 -6.12 -0.29 -3.61
CA TYR A 9 -6.81 0.99 -3.56
C TYR A 9 -8.30 0.80 -3.26
N GLN A 10 -8.96 -0.12 -3.97
CA GLN A 10 -10.38 -0.39 -3.78
C GLN A 10 -10.68 -0.91 -2.37
N TYR A 11 -9.83 -1.78 -1.85
CA TYR A 11 -9.97 -2.28 -0.49
C TYR A 11 -9.90 -1.14 0.53
N LEU A 12 -8.89 -0.27 0.40
CA LEU A 12 -8.70 0.83 1.34
C LEU A 12 -9.81 1.89 1.23
N GLU A 13 -10.25 2.18 0.01
CA GLU A 13 -11.31 3.16 -0.21
C GLU A 13 -12.64 2.71 0.38
N ASN A 14 -12.92 1.41 0.39
CA ASN A 14 -14.17 0.87 0.91
C ASN A 14 -14.13 0.60 2.41
N ARG A 15 -13.01 0.87 3.08
CA ARG A 15 -12.92 0.77 4.53
C ARG A 15 -13.25 2.10 5.18
N TYR A 16 -14.13 2.05 6.19
CA TYR A 16 -14.51 3.25 6.92
C TYR A 16 -13.74 3.41 8.24
N ALA A 17 -12.90 2.45 8.60
CA ALA A 17 -12.05 2.54 9.76
C ALA A 17 -10.96 3.59 9.58
N ASN A 18 -10.64 4.35 10.63
CA ASN A 18 -9.57 5.35 10.58
C ASN A 18 -8.19 4.71 10.41
N ARG A 19 -8.05 3.45 10.80
CA ARG A 19 -6.79 2.71 10.73
C ARG A 19 -7.07 1.30 10.22
N VAL A 20 -6.29 0.91 9.24
CA VAL A 20 -6.35 -0.45 8.68
C VAL A 20 -4.97 -1.06 8.80
N VAL A 21 -4.85 -2.20 9.44
CA VAL A 21 -3.59 -2.93 9.59
C VAL A 21 -3.64 -4.17 8.70
N LEU A 22 -2.65 -4.29 7.80
CA LEU A 22 -2.53 -5.43 6.89
C LEU A 22 -1.13 -6.02 6.98
N THR A 23 -1.05 -7.34 6.96
CA THR A 23 0.24 -8.02 6.79
C THR A 23 0.66 -7.96 5.32
N PHE A 24 1.96 -8.16 5.06
CA PHE A 24 2.43 -8.26 3.67
C PHE A 24 1.71 -9.38 2.92
N ALA A 25 1.46 -10.52 3.59
CA ALA A 25 0.73 -11.62 2.98
C ALA A 25 -0.70 -11.23 2.60
N GLN A 26 -1.38 -10.47 3.46
CA GLN A 26 -2.73 -10.00 3.16
C GLN A 26 -2.73 -9.03 1.98
N ILE A 27 -1.73 -8.16 1.91
CA ILE A 27 -1.59 -7.23 0.79
C ILE A 27 -1.34 -8.01 -0.50
N GLU A 28 -0.48 -9.01 -0.46
CA GLU A 28 -0.21 -9.86 -1.62
C GLU A 28 -1.47 -10.60 -2.08
N ASP A 29 -2.28 -11.08 -1.15
CA ASP A 29 -3.56 -11.72 -1.48
C ASP A 29 -4.52 -10.75 -2.17
N LEU A 30 -4.58 -9.50 -1.71
CA LEU A 30 -5.41 -8.48 -2.34
C LEU A 30 -4.92 -8.14 -3.75
N LEU A 31 -3.60 -8.07 -3.93
CA LEU A 31 -3.00 -7.69 -5.21
C LEU A 31 -2.99 -8.84 -6.21
N GLY A 32 -2.91 -10.08 -5.73
CA GLY A 32 -2.81 -11.25 -6.58
C GLY A 32 -1.40 -11.53 -7.09
N PHE A 33 -0.39 -10.89 -6.51
CA PHE A 33 1.02 -11.15 -6.85
C PHE A 33 1.91 -10.87 -5.64
N THR A 34 3.13 -11.39 -5.68
CA THR A 34 4.11 -11.22 -4.60
C THR A 34 4.68 -9.79 -4.62
N LEU A 35 4.77 -9.17 -3.45
CA LEU A 35 5.41 -7.85 -3.33
C LEU A 35 6.87 -7.93 -3.76
N PRO A 36 7.40 -6.86 -4.39
CA PRO A 36 8.82 -6.83 -4.76
C PRO A 36 9.71 -6.82 -3.50
N ASP A 37 10.95 -7.29 -3.65
CA ASP A 37 11.90 -7.33 -2.53
C ASP A 37 12.11 -5.96 -1.91
N SER A 38 12.09 -4.90 -2.72
CA SER A 38 12.24 -3.54 -2.23
C SER A 38 11.17 -3.16 -1.21
N ALA A 39 9.95 -3.68 -1.36
CA ALA A 39 8.87 -3.44 -0.40
C ALA A 39 9.14 -4.11 0.95
N ARG A 40 9.95 -5.17 0.96
CA ARG A 40 10.24 -5.95 2.17
C ARG A 40 11.47 -5.46 2.92
N VAL A 41 12.40 -4.78 2.23
CA VAL A 41 13.68 -4.37 2.82
C VAL A 41 13.88 -2.86 2.87
N HIS A 42 13.15 -2.09 2.08
CA HIS A 42 13.29 -0.64 2.00
C HIS A 42 12.01 0.05 2.49
N GLN A 43 12.11 0.73 3.64
CA GLN A 43 10.97 1.45 4.20
C GLN A 43 10.48 2.55 3.25
N GLU A 44 11.38 3.16 2.49
CA GLU A 44 11.04 4.22 1.53
C GLU A 44 10.16 3.74 0.38
N TRP A 45 10.06 2.43 0.13
CA TRP A 45 9.10 1.91 -0.83
C TRP A 45 7.67 2.29 -0.45
N TRP A 46 7.42 2.41 0.86
CA TRP A 46 6.11 2.76 1.41
C TRP A 46 5.95 4.26 1.64
N ALA A 47 6.81 5.10 1.06
CA ALA A 47 6.73 6.55 1.21
C ALA A 47 5.39 7.07 0.69
N ASN A 48 4.87 8.10 1.38
CA ASN A 48 3.58 8.70 1.05
C ASN A 48 3.78 9.80 0.02
N GLU A 49 4.00 9.39 -1.23
CA GLU A 49 4.26 10.29 -2.33
C GLU A 49 3.01 11.08 -2.72
N ASP A 50 3.23 12.27 -3.32
CA ASP A 50 2.15 13.08 -3.88
C ASP A 50 1.39 12.24 -4.90
N PRO A 51 0.05 12.16 -4.82
CA PRO A 51 -0.76 11.44 -5.83
C PRO A 51 -0.53 11.90 -7.25
N ASN A 52 -0.03 13.13 -7.45
CA ASN A 52 0.28 13.65 -8.78
C ASN A 52 1.66 13.22 -9.29
N ASP A 53 2.49 12.63 -8.43
CA ASP A 53 3.80 12.11 -8.82
C ASP A 53 3.61 10.75 -9.50
N THR A 54 4.12 10.61 -10.73
CA THR A 54 3.95 9.40 -11.51
C THR A 54 5.12 8.42 -11.37
N ARG A 55 6.16 8.76 -10.59
CA ARG A 55 7.33 7.91 -10.44
C ARG A 55 7.08 6.70 -9.55
N HIS A 56 6.20 6.84 -8.54
CA HIS A 56 5.89 5.80 -7.57
C HIS A 56 4.40 5.51 -7.58
N LEU A 57 3.95 4.85 -8.66
CA LEU A 57 2.52 4.62 -8.88
C LEU A 57 1.89 3.73 -7.81
N HIS A 58 2.67 2.85 -7.19
CA HIS A 58 2.14 1.97 -6.14
C HIS A 58 1.63 2.74 -4.92
N SER A 59 2.26 3.87 -4.58
CA SER A 59 1.83 4.68 -3.43
C SER A 59 0.44 5.28 -3.63
N ARG A 60 -0.01 5.42 -4.84
CA ARG A 60 -1.35 5.93 -5.15
C ARG A 60 -2.44 5.02 -4.59
N SER A 61 -2.13 3.76 -4.32
CA SER A 61 -3.10 2.83 -3.72
C SER A 61 -3.64 3.35 -2.39
N TRP A 62 -2.80 4.00 -1.59
CA TRP A 62 -3.24 4.55 -0.31
C TRP A 62 -3.40 6.06 -0.34
N THR A 63 -2.56 6.79 -1.07
CA THR A 63 -2.68 8.25 -1.09
C THR A 63 -3.97 8.72 -1.75
N LEU A 64 -4.43 8.04 -2.81
CA LEU A 64 -5.72 8.36 -3.45
C LEU A 64 -6.90 8.00 -2.55
N ALA A 65 -6.72 7.05 -1.62
CA ALA A 65 -7.74 6.71 -0.63
C ALA A 65 -7.66 7.62 0.60
N SER A 66 -6.89 8.69 0.55
CA SER A 66 -6.67 9.65 1.64
C SER A 66 -6.06 9.00 2.88
N ARG A 67 -5.16 8.03 2.66
CA ARG A 67 -4.45 7.31 3.72
C ARG A 67 -2.96 7.47 3.57
N THR A 68 -2.24 7.21 4.65
CA THR A 68 -0.79 7.14 4.67
C THR A 68 -0.36 5.73 5.05
N ALA A 69 0.78 5.29 4.56
CA ALA A 69 1.33 3.98 4.90
C ALA A 69 2.42 4.12 5.96
N THR A 70 2.34 3.29 6.99
CA THR A 70 3.37 3.20 8.03
C THR A 70 3.80 1.74 8.13
N PRO A 71 4.91 1.36 7.47
CA PRO A 71 5.34 -0.03 7.45
C PRO A 71 6.11 -0.40 8.73
N ASN A 72 5.99 -1.67 9.12
CA ASN A 72 6.87 -2.30 10.08
C ASN A 72 7.52 -3.49 9.38
N LEU A 73 8.74 -3.31 8.92
CA LEU A 73 9.42 -4.32 8.12
C LEU A 73 9.75 -5.58 8.92
N GLN A 74 10.02 -5.45 10.22
CA GLN A 74 10.28 -6.61 11.08
C GLN A 74 9.03 -7.47 11.26
N ALA A 75 7.89 -6.83 11.52
CA ALA A 75 6.63 -7.52 11.72
C ALA A 75 5.95 -7.88 10.40
N GLN A 76 6.43 -7.34 9.27
CA GLN A 76 5.84 -7.52 7.94
C GLN A 76 4.38 -7.08 7.93
N THR A 77 4.11 -5.92 8.52
CA THR A 77 2.79 -5.31 8.56
C THR A 77 2.86 -3.87 8.10
N VAL A 78 1.73 -3.33 7.66
CA VAL A 78 1.59 -1.93 7.29
C VAL A 78 0.29 -1.39 7.88
N VAL A 79 0.37 -0.20 8.46
CA VAL A 79 -0.80 0.53 8.94
C VAL A 79 -1.16 1.59 7.92
N PHE A 80 -2.40 1.55 7.47
CA PHE A 80 -2.93 2.53 6.53
C PHE A 80 -3.95 3.45 7.18
#